data_0bb878fb3869bbd5208821cdfbcf84bd
#
_entry.id   0bb878fb3869bbd5208821cdfbcf84bd
#
_cell.length_a   1.000
_cell.length_b   1.000
_cell.length_c   1.000
_cell.angle_alpha   90.00
_cell.angle_beta   90.00
_cell.angle_gamma   90.00
#
_symmetry.space_group_name_H-M   'P 1'
#
loop_
_entity.id
_entity.type
_entity.pdbx_description
1 polymer ?
#
loop_
_entity_poly.entity_id
_entity_poly.type
_entity_poly.pdbx_seq_one_letter_code
_entity_poly.pdbx_strand_id
1 'polypeptide(L)'
;MLRGTLIYIEDIEQTLNRFGRDYETFYHDRVFFNAISMCLMQIGEYTVGNSGFSEEFKEKNSGKVDWKRLRNMRNMFAHSYSTMNERQIFRMATEYIPVYKEFCLQALAELRKRQGK
;
A
#
# COMPACT_ATOMS: atom_id res chain seq x y z
N MET A 1 -0.82 -2.48 -12.79
CA MET A 1 -0.41 -2.67 -11.39
C MET A 1 0.07 -1.37 -10.75
N LEU A 2 1.02 -0.70 -11.37
CA LEU A 2 1.53 0.55 -10.81
C LEU A 2 0.46 1.64 -10.69
N ARG A 3 -0.36 1.83 -11.71
CA ARG A 3 -1.42 2.82 -11.67
C ARG A 3 -2.48 2.49 -10.63
N GLY A 4 -2.88 1.22 -10.54
CA GLY A 4 -3.84 0.77 -9.54
C GLY A 4 -3.31 0.97 -8.13
N THR A 5 -2.05 0.64 -7.90
CA THR A 5 -1.39 0.86 -6.63
C THR A 5 -1.40 2.34 -6.25
N LEU A 6 -1.04 3.21 -7.21
CA LEU A 6 -1.00 4.65 -6.97
C LEU A 6 -2.37 5.24 -6.69
N ILE A 7 -3.43 4.72 -7.31
CA ILE A 7 -4.80 5.15 -7.02
C ILE A 7 -5.15 4.88 -5.56
N TYR A 8 -4.84 3.69 -5.06
CA TYR A 8 -5.13 3.36 -3.66
C TYR A 8 -4.24 4.13 -2.68
N ILE A 9 -3.00 4.41 -3.07
CA ILE A 9 -2.12 5.26 -2.26
C ILE A 9 -2.70 6.67 -2.16
N GLU A 10 -3.19 7.22 -3.26
CA GLU A 10 -3.84 8.53 -3.25
C GLU A 10 -5.10 8.51 -2.40
N ASP A 11 -5.88 7.44 -2.46
CA ASP A 11 -7.06 7.28 -1.61
C ASP A 11 -6.69 7.30 -0.13
N ILE A 12 -5.56 6.68 0.24
CA ILE A 12 -5.05 6.75 1.62
C ILE A 12 -4.74 8.20 2.00
N GLU A 13 -4.03 8.91 1.13
CA GLU A 13 -3.67 10.31 1.39
C GLU A 13 -4.91 11.20 1.57
N GLN A 14 -5.90 11.04 0.70
CA GLN A 14 -7.14 11.79 0.80
C GLN A 14 -7.93 11.44 2.06
N THR A 15 -7.92 10.17 2.44
CA THR A 15 -8.57 9.73 3.67
C THR A 15 -7.90 10.37 4.89
N LEU A 16 -6.57 10.36 4.92
CA LEU A 16 -5.83 11.02 5.99
C LEU A 16 -6.11 12.53 6.05
N ASN A 17 -6.22 13.17 4.89
CA ASN A 17 -6.53 14.60 4.83
C ASN A 17 -7.95 14.88 5.32
N ARG A 18 -8.89 13.99 5.03
CA ARG A 18 -10.31 14.15 5.42
C ARG A 18 -10.53 13.93 6.92
N PHE A 19 -9.94 12.88 7.47
CA PHE A 19 -10.17 12.46 8.85
C PHE A 19 -9.12 13.00 9.83
N GLY A 20 -7.95 13.44 9.32
CA GLY A 20 -6.82 13.87 10.14
C GLY A 20 -5.72 12.83 10.21
N ARG A 21 -4.49 13.29 10.43
CA ARG A 21 -3.31 12.42 10.48
C ARG A 21 -2.95 12.08 11.92
N ASP A 22 -3.97 11.80 12.71
CA ASP A 22 -3.84 11.58 14.13
C ASP A 22 -4.29 10.18 14.51
N TYR A 23 -3.43 9.45 15.23
CA TYR A 23 -3.71 8.07 15.61
C TYR A 23 -4.95 7.94 16.49
N GLU A 24 -5.18 8.89 17.41
CA GLU A 24 -6.34 8.83 18.29
C GLU A 24 -7.64 8.90 17.48
N THR A 25 -7.70 9.76 16.49
CA THR A 25 -8.85 9.84 15.59
C THR A 25 -9.03 8.52 14.84
N PHE A 26 -7.93 7.98 14.32
CA PHE A 26 -7.96 6.69 13.60
C PHE A 26 -8.48 5.56 14.50
N TYR A 27 -8.00 5.51 15.73
CA TYR A 27 -8.38 4.46 16.67
C TYR A 27 -9.86 4.50 17.02
N HIS A 28 -10.46 5.69 17.13
CA HIS A 28 -11.85 5.85 17.56
C HIS A 28 -12.85 5.95 16.42
N ASP A 29 -12.41 6.01 15.17
CA ASP A 29 -13.31 6.17 14.01
C ASP A 29 -13.27 4.95 13.11
N ARG A 30 -14.33 4.14 13.15
CA ARG A 30 -14.37 2.90 12.36
C ARG A 30 -14.42 3.16 10.86
N VAL A 31 -15.02 4.26 10.43
CA VAL A 31 -15.06 4.58 9.00
C VAL A 31 -13.65 4.89 8.50
N PHE A 32 -12.89 5.65 9.27
CA PHE A 32 -11.49 5.94 9.00
C PHE A 32 -10.67 4.64 8.94
N PHE A 33 -10.80 3.81 9.97
CA PHE A 33 -10.11 2.53 10.04
C PHE A 33 -10.42 1.65 8.82
N ASN A 34 -11.70 1.51 8.47
CA ASN A 34 -12.11 0.66 7.37
C ASN A 34 -11.61 1.18 6.02
N ALA A 35 -11.64 2.49 5.81
CA ALA A 35 -11.17 3.09 4.56
C ALA A 35 -9.67 2.84 4.35
N ILE A 36 -8.86 3.07 5.38
CA ILE A 36 -7.42 2.84 5.32
C ILE A 36 -7.12 1.36 5.11
N SER A 37 -7.79 0.50 5.87
CA SER A 37 -7.56 -0.94 5.82
C SER A 37 -7.87 -1.52 4.44
N MET A 38 -8.98 -1.08 3.83
CA MET A 38 -9.35 -1.54 2.49
C MET A 38 -8.27 -1.15 1.46
N CYS A 39 -7.77 0.07 1.53
CA CYS A 39 -6.73 0.52 0.60
C CYS A 39 -5.45 -0.27 0.78
N LEU A 40 -5.02 -0.50 2.02
CA LEU A 40 -3.82 -1.29 2.29
C LEU A 40 -3.98 -2.73 1.80
N MET A 41 -5.15 -3.31 1.99
CA MET A 41 -5.43 -4.66 1.52
C MET A 41 -5.30 -4.75 0.00
N GLN A 42 -5.86 -3.80 -0.73
CA GLN A 42 -5.78 -3.77 -2.18
C GLN A 42 -4.33 -3.56 -2.67
N ILE A 43 -3.59 -2.69 -2.01
CA ILE A 43 -2.17 -2.48 -2.33
C ILE A 43 -1.41 -3.79 -2.13
N GLY A 44 -1.68 -4.51 -1.06
CA GLY A 44 -1.07 -5.81 -0.80
C GLY A 44 -1.44 -6.87 -1.83
N GLU A 45 -2.69 -6.89 -2.29
CA GLU A 45 -3.14 -7.83 -3.32
C GLU A 45 -2.35 -7.67 -4.63
N TYR A 46 -1.96 -6.45 -4.99
CA TYR A 46 -1.16 -6.22 -6.19
C TYR A 46 0.27 -6.77 -6.08
N THR A 47 0.68 -7.24 -4.91
CA THR A 47 2.02 -7.81 -4.73
C THR A 47 2.05 -9.33 -4.77
N VAL A 48 0.89 -9.99 -4.82
CA VAL A 48 0.81 -11.46 -4.73
C VAL A 48 -0.06 -12.03 -5.84
N GLY A 49 0.17 -13.30 -6.15
CA GLY A 49 -0.65 -14.07 -7.08
C GLY A 49 -0.51 -13.62 -8.53
N ASN A 50 -1.38 -14.17 -9.37
CA ASN A 50 -1.36 -13.94 -10.81
C ASN A 50 -1.86 -12.55 -11.21
N SER A 51 -2.59 -11.89 -10.32
CA SER A 51 -3.13 -10.54 -10.56
C SER A 51 -2.20 -9.44 -10.04
N GLY A 52 -1.09 -9.80 -9.40
CA GLY A 52 -0.14 -8.85 -8.85
C GLY A 52 1.04 -8.59 -9.77
N PHE A 53 2.04 -7.89 -9.23
CA PHE A 53 3.30 -7.71 -9.94
C PHE A 53 3.94 -9.06 -10.23
N SER A 54 4.60 -9.17 -11.41
CA SER A 54 5.29 -10.39 -11.78
C SER A 54 6.46 -10.67 -10.84
N GLU A 55 6.83 -11.95 -10.73
CA GLU A 55 8.00 -12.34 -9.95
C GLU A 55 9.28 -11.69 -10.49
N GLU A 56 9.38 -11.57 -11.81
CA GLU A 56 10.50 -10.90 -12.46
C GLU A 56 10.62 -9.44 -12.01
N PHE A 57 9.51 -8.70 -11.99
CA PHE A 57 9.48 -7.31 -11.55
C PHE A 57 9.92 -7.18 -10.09
N LYS A 58 9.39 -8.06 -9.22
CA LYS A 58 9.73 -8.02 -7.80
C LYS A 58 11.19 -8.37 -7.55
N GLU A 59 11.71 -9.37 -8.25
CA GLU A 59 13.10 -9.76 -8.12
C GLU A 59 14.05 -8.65 -8.59
N LYS A 60 13.73 -8.03 -9.72
CA LYS A 60 14.51 -6.92 -10.26
C LYS A 60 14.55 -5.73 -9.29
N ASN A 61 13.52 -5.55 -8.49
CA ASN A 61 13.41 -4.44 -7.56
C ASN A 61 13.52 -4.86 -6.09
N SER A 62 14.12 -6.02 -5.84
CA SER A 62 14.22 -6.57 -4.48
C SER A 62 15.03 -5.70 -3.52
N GLY A 63 15.97 -4.91 -4.03
CA GLY A 63 16.75 -3.99 -3.21
C GLY A 63 16.06 -2.66 -2.93
N LYS A 64 14.94 -2.39 -3.59
CA LYS A 64 14.23 -1.11 -3.47
C LYS A 64 12.96 -1.21 -2.65
N VAL A 65 12.34 -2.37 -2.60
CA VAL A 65 11.05 -2.58 -1.92
C VAL A 65 11.14 -3.84 -1.06
N ASP A 66 10.63 -3.76 0.15
CA ASP A 66 10.46 -4.92 1.01
C ASP A 66 9.16 -5.64 0.63
N TRP A 67 9.23 -6.47 -0.42
CA TRP A 67 8.09 -7.22 -0.93
C TRP A 67 7.51 -8.18 0.09
N LYS A 68 8.37 -8.73 0.96
CA LYS A 68 7.93 -9.62 2.03
C LYS A 68 7.02 -8.90 3.01
N ARG A 69 7.35 -7.65 3.35
CA ARG A 69 6.54 -6.84 4.26
C ARG A 69 5.15 -6.59 3.68
N LEU A 70 5.07 -6.27 2.40
CA LEU A 70 3.79 -6.06 1.71
C LEU A 70 2.96 -7.34 1.65
N ARG A 71 3.61 -8.48 1.39
CA ARG A 71 2.96 -9.78 1.37
C ARG A 71 2.43 -10.15 2.76
N ASN A 72 3.23 -9.90 3.79
CA ASN A 72 2.83 -10.17 5.17
C ASN A 72 1.64 -9.30 5.57
N MET A 73 1.62 -8.05 5.15
CA MET A 73 0.49 -7.16 5.35
C MET A 73 -0.78 -7.72 4.71
N ARG A 74 -0.68 -8.14 3.45
CA ARG A 74 -1.82 -8.75 2.75
C ARG A 74 -2.31 -10.00 3.46
N ASN A 75 -1.40 -10.85 3.91
CA ASN A 75 -1.76 -12.09 4.61
C ASN A 75 -2.42 -11.79 5.94
N MET A 76 -1.96 -10.77 6.65
CA MET A 76 -2.57 -10.33 7.90
C MET A 76 -4.03 -9.92 7.69
N PHE A 77 -4.31 -9.13 6.66
CA PHE A 77 -5.68 -8.73 6.33
C PHE A 77 -6.55 -9.93 5.93
N ALA A 78 -5.97 -10.89 5.22
CA ALA A 78 -6.71 -12.05 4.74
C ALA A 78 -7.07 -13.05 5.85
N HIS A 79 -6.20 -13.20 6.86
CA HIS A 79 -6.31 -14.29 7.82
C HIS A 79 -6.47 -13.85 9.28
N SER A 80 -6.19 -12.60 9.60
CA SER A 80 -6.13 -12.15 10.99
C SER A 80 -6.82 -10.81 11.21
N TYR A 81 -7.83 -10.50 10.39
CA TYR A 81 -8.48 -9.18 10.41
C TYR A 81 -8.99 -8.79 11.80
N SER A 82 -9.57 -9.74 12.52
CA SER A 82 -10.15 -9.47 13.86
C SER A 82 -9.12 -9.23 14.95
N THR A 83 -7.85 -9.60 14.70
CA THR A 83 -6.77 -9.46 15.69
C THR A 83 -5.70 -8.47 15.25
N MET A 84 -6.00 -7.63 14.24
CA MET A 84 -5.03 -6.70 13.70
C MET A 84 -4.72 -5.57 14.67
N ASN A 85 -3.44 -5.18 14.70
CA ASN A 85 -2.96 -4.09 15.52
C ASN A 85 -3.20 -2.75 14.80
N GLU A 86 -4.10 -1.92 15.33
CA GLU A 86 -4.48 -0.65 14.73
C GLU A 86 -3.29 0.30 14.57
N ARG A 87 -2.40 0.31 15.56
CA ARG A 87 -1.21 1.18 15.50
C ARG A 87 -0.29 0.78 14.35
N GLN A 88 -0.13 -0.51 14.14
CA GLN A 88 0.68 -1.02 13.04
C GLN A 88 0.08 -0.66 11.69
N ILE A 89 -1.25 -0.77 11.55
CA ILE A 89 -1.96 -0.37 10.34
C ILE A 89 -1.78 1.12 10.07
N PHE A 90 -1.93 1.94 11.09
CA PHE A 90 -1.76 3.39 10.96
C PHE A 90 -0.34 3.75 10.55
N ARG A 91 0.66 3.08 11.13
CA ARG A 91 2.06 3.30 10.78
C ARG A 91 2.36 2.87 9.34
N MET A 92 1.78 1.78 8.89
CA MET A 92 1.91 1.38 7.49
C MET A 92 1.42 2.48 6.56
N ALA A 93 0.23 3.04 6.84
CA ALA A 93 -0.37 4.06 6.01
C ALA A 93 0.40 5.39 6.03
N THR A 94 0.93 5.78 7.19
CA THR A 94 1.54 7.11 7.35
C THR A 94 3.06 7.12 7.16
N GLU A 95 3.73 5.99 7.39
CA GLU A 95 5.19 5.94 7.33
C GLU A 95 5.72 5.11 6.17
N TYR A 96 5.16 3.92 5.93
CA TYR A 96 5.68 3.03 4.90
C TYR A 96 5.13 3.34 3.51
N ILE A 97 3.83 3.60 3.41
CA ILE A 97 3.20 3.85 2.11
C ILE A 97 3.79 5.07 1.37
N PRO A 98 4.13 6.19 2.04
CA PRO A 98 4.80 7.29 1.34
C PRO A 98 6.12 6.88 0.68
N VAL A 99 6.89 6.01 1.31
CA VAL A 99 8.14 5.47 0.74
C VAL A 99 7.84 4.61 -0.48
N TYR A 100 6.85 3.75 -0.37
CA TYR A 100 6.41 2.89 -1.46
C TYR A 100 5.87 3.71 -2.63
N LYS A 101 5.18 4.81 -2.34
CA LYS A 101 4.68 5.73 -3.35
C LYS A 101 5.82 6.25 -4.24
N GLU A 102 6.92 6.67 -3.63
CA GLU A 102 8.07 7.18 -4.37
C GLU A 102 8.63 6.12 -5.32
N PHE A 103 8.73 4.88 -4.85
CA PHE A 103 9.15 3.78 -5.70
C PHE A 103 8.20 3.61 -6.89
N CYS A 104 6.89 3.61 -6.64
CA CYS A 104 5.89 3.41 -7.69
C CYS A 104 5.92 4.54 -8.73
N LEU A 105 6.10 5.79 -8.29
CA LEU A 105 6.19 6.93 -9.18
C LEU A 105 7.42 6.83 -10.09
N GLN A 106 8.55 6.45 -9.53
CA GLN A 106 9.79 6.28 -10.30
C GLN A 106 9.66 5.13 -11.30
N ALA A 107 9.09 4.02 -10.88
CA ALA A 107 8.89 2.87 -11.75
C ALA A 107 7.95 3.20 -12.92
N LEU A 108 6.88 3.95 -12.64
CA LEU A 108 5.94 4.37 -13.68
C LEU A 108 6.61 5.33 -14.66
N ALA A 109 7.42 6.26 -14.16
CA ALA A 109 8.15 7.21 -15.00
C ALA A 109 9.12 6.48 -15.94
N GLU A 110 9.81 5.46 -15.45
CA GLU A 110 10.72 4.65 -16.28
C GLU A 110 9.97 3.89 -17.36
N LEU A 111 8.80 3.34 -17.05
CA LEU A 111 7.97 2.65 -18.04
C LEU A 111 7.52 3.60 -19.15
N ARG A 112 7.07 4.81 -18.78
CA ARG A 112 6.65 5.83 -19.74
C ARG A 112 7.82 6.25 -20.64
N LYS A 113 9.00 6.39 -20.07
CA LYS A 113 10.20 6.76 -20.80
C LYS A 113 10.56 5.69 -21.83
N ARG A 114 10.44 4.41 -21.48
CA ARG A 114 10.69 3.30 -22.41
C ARG A 114 9.66 3.25 -23.53
N GLN A 115 8.41 3.53 -23.22
CA GLN A 115 7.32 3.54 -24.20
C GLN A 115 7.40 4.75 -25.14
N GLY A 116 7.97 5.85 -24.67
CA GLY A 116 8.13 7.07 -25.45
C GLY A 116 9.23 7.01 -26.51
N LYS A 117 9.96 5.91 -26.56
CA LYS A 117 10.94 5.68 -27.62
C LYS A 117 10.29 4.91 -28.77
#